data_a1c5236a8ce6bc7f9b1e0f3b28414a33
#
_entry.id   a1c5236a8ce6bc7f9b1e0f3b28414a33
#
_cell.length_a   1.000
_cell.length_b   1.000
_cell.length_c   1.000
_cell.angle_alpha   90.00
_cell.angle_beta   90.00
_cell.angle_gamma   90.00
#
_symmetry.space_group_name_H-M   'P 1'
#
loop_
_entity.id
_entity.type
_entity.pdbx_description
1 polymer ?
#
loop_
_entity_poly.entity_id
_entity_poly.type
_entity_poly.pdbx_seq_one_letter_code
_entity_poly.pdbx_strand_id
1 'polypeptide(L)'
;MKVNNYPKLHNAAWPGVVGKGSPGAEPFIDLDTMLDHTAKAEVNGVKFDGFDLFLYDPHISIDATEDDLKRLADKASKRNLTIGSVVAPVWPPTGGGAALDEGEGRKNFLAQVEKGCEIAMTLREMGVRPYGIVRIDTACGPSDFLKDPIGNQRKIAETLWMACEIAEDFGEKLAAEGEICWGGMQSWITMVDLLERVDRPETLGFQADMAHTLLYLLGYNAPEHRLLPEGFDWKDEAAFDEAYMKLTDTLRPWTTDFHVAQNDGTVHGSGSHDKTGRHCQAKDPNGKLDIVKRAGYWLREGEGGMPHMRYRHICWDGCMFPNSVMNNPQTWNDILSTMIDVRNAHGWHE
;
A
#
# COMPACT_ATOMS: atom_id res chain seq x y z
N MET A 1 -21.46 -11.93 21.95
CA MET A 1 -20.12 -12.15 21.34
C MET A 1 -19.33 -10.87 21.55
N LYS A 2 -18.03 -10.97 21.87
CA LYS A 2 -17.15 -9.78 21.86
C LYS A 2 -17.01 -9.33 20.41
N VAL A 3 -17.20 -8.06 20.13
CA VAL A 3 -17.03 -7.50 18.80
C VAL A 3 -15.54 -7.34 18.54
N ASN A 4 -15.02 -7.85 17.42
CA ASN A 4 -13.62 -7.65 17.04
C ASN A 4 -13.30 -6.15 16.96
N ASN A 5 -12.19 -5.70 17.58
CA ASN A 5 -11.74 -4.32 17.58
C ASN A 5 -10.44 -4.10 16.79
N TYR A 6 -9.89 -5.18 16.26
CA TYR A 6 -8.76 -5.23 15.33
C TYR A 6 -9.10 -6.10 14.11
N PRO A 7 -8.47 -5.80 12.95
CA PRO A 7 -7.56 -4.66 12.73
C PRO A 7 -8.30 -3.32 12.81
N LYS A 8 -7.57 -2.24 13.08
CA LYS A 8 -8.09 -0.88 12.95
C LYS A 8 -8.40 -0.59 11.49
N LEU A 9 -9.47 0.17 11.25
CA LEU A 9 -9.97 0.43 9.90
C LEU A 9 -9.49 1.81 9.43
N HIS A 10 -8.62 1.83 8.45
CA HIS A 10 -8.10 3.03 7.83
C HIS A 10 -8.61 3.21 6.41
N ASN A 11 -8.51 4.43 5.93
CA ASN A 11 -8.73 4.79 4.54
C ASN A 11 -7.54 5.60 4.03
N ALA A 12 -7.14 5.37 2.78
CA ALA A 12 -6.06 6.11 2.16
C ALA A 12 -6.44 7.56 1.87
N ALA A 13 -5.56 8.52 2.18
CA ALA A 13 -5.74 9.92 1.80
C ALA A 13 -5.20 10.24 0.39
N TRP A 14 -4.27 9.45 -0.14
CA TRP A 14 -3.62 9.72 -1.44
C TRP A 14 -4.53 9.70 -2.68
N PRO A 15 -5.74 9.11 -2.71
CA PRO A 15 -6.63 9.30 -3.86
C PRO A 15 -6.99 10.76 -4.14
N GLY A 16 -6.79 11.65 -3.15
CA GLY A 16 -6.92 13.10 -3.35
C GLY A 16 -5.81 13.74 -4.20
N VAL A 17 -4.67 13.09 -4.36
CA VAL A 17 -3.47 13.64 -5.03
C VAL A 17 -2.95 12.77 -6.17
N VAL A 18 -2.98 11.45 -6.05
CA VAL A 18 -2.42 10.55 -7.08
C VAL A 18 -3.24 10.64 -8.36
N GLY A 19 -2.54 10.88 -9.48
CA GLY A 19 -3.17 11.04 -10.81
C GLY A 19 -3.92 12.37 -11.00
N LYS A 20 -3.74 13.34 -10.11
CA LYS A 20 -4.45 14.64 -10.11
C LYS A 20 -3.51 15.82 -10.22
N GLY A 21 -4.06 17.00 -10.51
CA GLY A 21 -3.35 18.28 -10.50
C GLY A 21 -2.47 18.57 -11.70
N SER A 22 -2.21 17.63 -12.60
CA SER A 22 -1.47 17.86 -13.84
C SER A 22 -2.38 18.40 -14.94
N PRO A 23 -1.84 19.05 -15.99
CA PRO A 23 -2.64 19.54 -17.12
C PRO A 23 -3.48 18.42 -17.75
N GLY A 24 -4.80 18.62 -17.77
CA GLY A 24 -5.76 17.65 -18.30
C GLY A 24 -6.25 16.58 -17.30
N ALA A 25 -5.66 16.50 -16.12
CA ALA A 25 -6.15 15.67 -15.02
C ALA A 25 -7.20 16.42 -14.17
N GLU A 26 -7.89 15.69 -13.30
CA GLU A 26 -8.78 16.29 -12.31
C GLU A 26 -7.99 17.15 -11.30
N PRO A 27 -8.62 18.16 -10.67
CA PRO A 27 -7.96 18.94 -9.63
C PRO A 27 -7.70 18.07 -8.38
N PHE A 28 -6.73 18.45 -7.58
CA PHE A 28 -6.51 17.89 -6.26
C PHE A 28 -7.76 18.01 -5.38
N ILE A 29 -7.97 17.03 -4.51
CA ILE A 29 -8.87 17.15 -3.36
C ILE A 29 -7.97 17.43 -2.16
N ASP A 30 -8.21 18.51 -1.44
CA ASP A 30 -7.39 18.88 -0.29
C ASP A 30 -7.49 17.88 0.86
N LEU A 31 -6.46 17.85 1.71
CA LEU A 31 -6.36 16.91 2.81
C LEU A 31 -7.53 17.05 3.81
N ASP A 32 -7.96 18.27 4.13
CA ASP A 32 -9.07 18.47 5.07
C ASP A 32 -10.36 17.85 4.55
N THR A 33 -10.63 17.96 3.26
CA THR A 33 -11.77 17.31 2.60
C THR A 33 -11.65 15.78 2.69
N MET A 34 -10.47 15.20 2.42
CA MET A 34 -10.23 13.75 2.53
C MET A 34 -10.43 13.25 3.96
N LEU A 35 -9.90 13.97 4.94
CA LEU A 35 -10.05 13.64 6.36
C LEU A 35 -11.51 13.80 6.83
N ASP A 36 -12.21 14.80 6.32
CA ASP A 36 -13.63 15.00 6.62
C ASP A 36 -14.50 13.86 6.09
N HIS A 37 -14.25 13.39 4.88
CA HIS A 37 -14.93 12.23 4.32
C HIS A 37 -14.68 10.98 5.18
N THR A 38 -13.42 10.72 5.53
CA THR A 38 -13.04 9.59 6.38
C THR A 38 -13.74 9.67 7.76
N ALA A 39 -13.70 10.82 8.42
CA ALA A 39 -14.27 11.00 9.76
C ALA A 39 -15.82 10.98 9.80
N LYS A 40 -16.48 11.40 8.69
CA LYS A 40 -17.95 11.44 8.59
C LYS A 40 -18.56 10.11 8.19
N ALA A 41 -17.80 9.20 7.57
CA ALA A 41 -18.28 7.88 7.23
C ALA A 41 -18.71 7.13 8.50
N GLU A 42 -19.92 6.58 8.49
CA GLU A 42 -20.48 5.85 9.62
C GLU A 42 -21.44 4.75 9.15
N VAL A 43 -21.21 3.52 9.62
CA VAL A 43 -22.06 2.37 9.33
C VAL A 43 -22.37 1.67 10.66
N ASN A 44 -23.65 1.65 11.05
CA ASN A 44 -24.13 1.03 12.29
C ASN A 44 -23.38 1.51 13.55
N GLY A 45 -23.03 2.79 13.62
CA GLY A 45 -22.28 3.39 14.74
C GLY A 45 -20.77 3.13 14.71
N VAL A 46 -20.24 2.44 13.68
CA VAL A 46 -18.81 2.24 13.47
C VAL A 46 -18.28 3.28 12.49
N LYS A 47 -17.10 3.81 12.76
CA LYS A 47 -16.38 4.77 11.93
C LYS A 47 -14.99 4.23 11.58
N PHE A 48 -14.30 4.92 10.68
CA PHE A 48 -12.88 4.68 10.49
C PHE A 48 -12.09 5.07 11.76
N ASP A 49 -11.07 4.29 12.07
CA ASP A 49 -10.15 4.57 13.17
C ASP A 49 -9.05 5.57 12.76
N GLY A 50 -8.75 5.66 11.45
CA GLY A 50 -7.66 6.51 10.97
C GLY A 50 -7.53 6.56 9.45
N PHE A 51 -6.39 7.03 9.01
CA PHE A 51 -6.03 7.14 7.60
C PHE A 51 -4.54 6.88 7.39
N ASP A 52 -4.20 6.45 6.17
CA ASP A 52 -2.83 6.33 5.70
C ASP A 52 -2.49 7.50 4.77
N LEU A 53 -1.23 7.91 4.75
CA LEU A 53 -0.83 9.20 4.20
C LEU A 53 0.31 9.05 3.19
N PHE A 54 0.20 9.80 2.09
CA PHE A 54 1.28 9.98 1.14
C PHE A 54 1.99 11.32 1.41
N LEU A 55 3.30 11.29 1.60
CA LEU A 55 4.14 12.47 1.85
C LEU A 55 4.36 13.24 0.56
N TYR A 56 3.29 13.83 0.04
CA TYR A 56 3.24 14.47 -1.27
C TYR A 56 2.34 15.72 -1.25
N ASP A 57 2.83 16.78 -1.90
CA ASP A 57 2.06 18.03 -2.04
C ASP A 57 0.79 17.81 -2.89
N PRO A 58 -0.31 18.52 -2.58
CA PRO A 58 -0.48 19.55 -1.56
C PRO A 58 -0.97 19.02 -0.19
N HIS A 59 -0.99 17.71 0.06
CA HIS A 59 -1.46 17.16 1.33
C HIS A 59 -0.48 17.43 2.46
N ILE A 60 0.75 16.95 2.30
CA ILE A 60 1.87 17.18 3.22
C ILE A 60 3.17 16.92 2.47
N SER A 61 4.09 17.87 2.47
CA SER A 61 5.39 17.74 1.80
C SER A 61 6.29 16.71 2.49
N ILE A 62 7.15 16.04 1.72
CA ILE A 62 8.30 15.30 2.27
C ILE A 62 9.31 16.23 2.97
N ASP A 63 9.28 17.52 2.68
CA ASP A 63 10.08 18.56 3.31
C ASP A 63 9.28 19.32 4.40
N ALA A 64 8.23 18.70 4.97
CA ALA A 64 7.39 19.29 5.98
C ALA A 64 8.20 19.68 7.23
N THR A 65 7.96 20.89 7.73
CA THR A 65 8.55 21.35 8.97
C THR A 65 7.83 20.76 10.18
N GLU A 66 8.45 20.82 11.36
CA GLU A 66 7.81 20.39 12.62
C GLU A 66 6.45 21.09 12.85
N ASP A 67 6.32 22.37 12.45
CA ASP A 67 5.06 23.10 12.56
C ASP A 67 4.00 22.60 11.55
N ASP A 68 4.41 22.13 10.37
CA ASP A 68 3.50 21.45 9.42
C ASP A 68 3.00 20.14 10.01
N LEU A 69 3.88 19.36 10.63
CA LEU A 69 3.53 18.10 11.29
C LEU A 69 2.63 18.31 12.51
N LYS A 70 2.84 19.35 13.29
CA LYS A 70 1.92 19.75 14.38
C LYS A 70 0.53 20.08 13.83
N ARG A 71 0.46 20.85 12.73
CA ARG A 71 -0.83 21.14 12.07
C ARG A 71 -1.52 19.88 11.56
N LEU A 72 -0.76 18.94 10.99
CA LEU A 72 -1.29 17.64 10.56
C LEU A 72 -1.82 16.84 11.75
N ALA A 73 -1.05 16.75 12.84
CA ALA A 73 -1.45 16.08 14.07
C ALA A 73 -2.75 16.67 14.67
N ASP A 74 -2.86 17.99 14.65
CA ASP A 74 -4.07 18.70 15.08
C ASP A 74 -5.28 18.39 14.19
N LYS A 75 -5.08 18.30 12.86
CA LYS A 75 -6.16 17.96 11.92
C LYS A 75 -6.68 16.54 12.15
N ALA A 76 -5.77 15.58 12.37
CA ALA A 76 -6.11 14.20 12.70
C ALA A 76 -6.85 14.10 14.04
N SER A 77 -6.29 14.68 15.10
CA SER A 77 -6.84 14.65 16.45
C SER A 77 -8.23 15.29 16.58
N LYS A 78 -8.46 16.43 15.90
CA LYS A 78 -9.78 17.10 15.87
C LYS A 78 -10.89 16.24 15.27
N ARG A 79 -10.52 15.25 14.46
CA ARG A 79 -11.43 14.31 13.80
C ARG A 79 -11.47 12.93 14.45
N ASN A 80 -10.74 12.75 15.56
CA ASN A 80 -10.55 11.44 16.22
C ASN A 80 -9.98 10.37 15.27
N LEU A 81 -9.08 10.76 14.39
CA LEU A 81 -8.38 9.86 13.46
C LEU A 81 -6.94 9.69 13.91
N THR A 82 -6.42 8.47 13.75
CA THR A 82 -4.99 8.18 13.86
C THR A 82 -4.34 8.16 12.48
N ILE A 83 -3.03 8.38 12.41
CA ILE A 83 -2.23 8.17 11.19
C ILE A 83 -1.66 6.75 11.28
N GLY A 84 -1.74 6.01 10.19
CA GLY A 84 -1.15 4.68 10.05
C GLY A 84 0.15 4.71 9.26
N SER A 85 0.18 3.98 8.15
CA SER A 85 1.33 3.94 7.26
C SER A 85 1.51 5.25 6.50
N VAL A 86 2.77 5.61 6.23
CA VAL A 86 3.12 6.76 5.42
C VAL A 86 3.91 6.32 4.19
N VAL A 87 3.65 6.92 3.04
CA VAL A 87 4.35 6.62 1.79
C VAL A 87 5.46 7.63 1.58
N ALA A 88 6.71 7.18 1.51
CA ALA A 88 7.85 8.01 1.15
C ALA A 88 7.94 8.15 -0.39
N PRO A 89 7.97 9.36 -0.93
CA PRO A 89 8.01 9.61 -2.37
C PRO A 89 9.44 9.45 -2.91
N VAL A 90 9.90 8.21 -3.05
CA VAL A 90 11.29 7.88 -3.44
C VAL A 90 11.61 8.16 -4.92
N TRP A 91 10.61 8.53 -5.73
CA TRP A 91 10.73 8.65 -7.19
C TRP A 91 11.56 9.85 -7.67
N PRO A 92 12.23 9.76 -8.84
CA PRO A 92 12.99 10.88 -9.40
C PRO A 92 12.20 12.19 -9.54
N PRO A 93 10.93 12.21 -9.99
CA PRO A 93 10.16 13.45 -10.10
C PRO A 93 9.91 14.18 -8.77
N THR A 94 10.06 13.50 -7.63
CA THR A 94 9.88 14.06 -6.29
C THR A 94 11.22 14.39 -5.59
N GLY A 95 12.32 14.35 -6.33
CA GLY A 95 13.66 14.57 -5.79
C GLY A 95 14.37 13.31 -5.31
N GLY A 96 13.75 12.14 -5.46
CA GLY A 96 14.34 10.84 -5.16
C GLY A 96 15.21 10.28 -6.29
N GLY A 97 15.34 8.96 -6.33
CA GLY A 97 16.08 8.20 -7.34
C GLY A 97 15.50 6.80 -7.45
N ALA A 98 16.02 5.98 -8.36
CA ALA A 98 15.63 4.59 -8.44
C ALA A 98 16.52 3.71 -7.56
N ALA A 99 15.94 2.67 -6.95
CA ALA A 99 16.69 1.75 -6.10
C ALA A 99 17.79 0.98 -6.86
N LEU A 100 17.67 0.84 -8.19
CA LEU A 100 18.71 0.25 -9.04
C LEU A 100 19.84 1.21 -9.39
N ASP A 101 19.69 2.51 -9.08
CA ASP A 101 20.71 3.51 -9.36
C ASP A 101 21.96 3.31 -8.50
N GLU A 102 23.05 3.93 -8.97
CA GLU A 102 24.32 4.07 -8.23
C GLU A 102 24.62 5.56 -8.06
N GLY A 103 25.57 5.88 -7.21
CA GLY A 103 26.02 7.26 -7.01
C GLY A 103 24.90 8.19 -6.52
N GLU A 104 24.62 9.27 -7.25
CA GLU A 104 23.68 10.31 -6.83
C GLU A 104 22.23 9.84 -6.80
N GLY A 105 21.80 9.02 -7.76
CA GLY A 105 20.44 8.48 -7.79
C GLY A 105 20.15 7.64 -6.54
N ARG A 106 21.06 6.75 -6.13
CA ARG A 106 20.91 5.98 -4.89
C ARG A 106 20.88 6.90 -3.66
N LYS A 107 21.75 7.91 -3.60
CA LYS A 107 21.76 8.87 -2.49
C LYS A 107 20.42 9.59 -2.36
N ASN A 108 19.86 10.04 -3.47
CA ASN A 108 18.57 10.72 -3.49
C ASN A 108 17.46 9.79 -3.03
N PHE A 109 17.44 8.52 -3.46
CA PHE A 109 16.51 7.51 -2.97
C PHE A 109 16.59 7.38 -1.43
N LEU A 110 17.79 7.16 -0.91
CA LEU A 110 18.01 6.99 0.53
C LEU A 110 17.65 8.24 1.34
N ALA A 111 17.94 9.44 0.80
CA ALA A 111 17.54 10.70 1.45
C ALA A 111 16.02 10.85 1.56
N GLN A 112 15.23 10.37 0.59
CA GLN A 112 13.77 10.37 0.71
C GLN A 112 13.28 9.35 1.74
N VAL A 113 13.93 8.19 1.84
CA VAL A 113 13.63 7.21 2.90
C VAL A 113 13.91 7.81 4.28
N GLU A 114 15.04 8.47 4.45
CA GLU A 114 15.43 9.13 5.70
C GLU A 114 14.39 10.17 6.14
N LYS A 115 14.02 11.09 5.25
CA LYS A 115 12.97 12.08 5.53
C LYS A 115 11.62 11.44 5.87
N GLY A 116 11.23 10.39 5.13
CA GLY A 116 10.00 9.64 5.41
C GLY A 116 10.01 9.00 6.81
N CYS A 117 11.13 8.42 7.21
CA CYS A 117 11.32 7.84 8.54
C CYS A 117 11.33 8.90 9.65
N GLU A 118 11.99 10.05 9.43
CA GLU A 118 12.00 11.19 10.36
C GLU A 118 10.57 11.74 10.60
N ILE A 119 9.79 11.95 9.52
CA ILE A 119 8.39 12.38 9.63
C ILE A 119 7.56 11.33 10.38
N ALA A 120 7.72 10.05 10.05
CA ALA A 120 7.00 8.95 10.69
C ALA A 120 7.30 8.89 12.20
N MET A 121 8.56 8.98 12.58
CA MET A 121 9.02 9.04 13.97
C MET A 121 8.41 10.27 14.69
N THR A 122 8.50 11.45 14.10
CA THR A 122 7.96 12.68 14.67
C THR A 122 6.46 12.59 14.94
N LEU A 123 5.67 12.05 14.00
CA LEU A 123 4.24 11.83 14.18
C LEU A 123 3.94 10.77 15.27
N ARG A 124 4.81 9.76 15.44
CA ARG A 124 4.72 8.79 16.53
C ARG A 124 4.98 9.47 17.89
N GLU A 125 6.01 10.31 17.99
CA GLU A 125 6.35 11.05 19.20
C GLU A 125 5.25 12.06 19.58
N MET A 126 4.55 12.65 18.60
CA MET A 126 3.35 13.46 18.83
C MET A 126 2.13 12.62 19.27
N GLY A 127 2.21 11.30 19.29
CA GLY A 127 1.16 10.40 19.75
C GLY A 127 0.00 10.20 18.76
N VAL A 128 0.12 10.69 17.52
CA VAL A 128 -0.95 10.59 16.51
C VAL A 128 -0.75 9.42 15.54
N ARG A 129 0.43 8.79 15.56
CA ARG A 129 0.79 7.61 14.74
C ARG A 129 1.23 6.45 15.65
N PRO A 130 0.28 5.71 16.24
CA PRO A 130 0.60 4.64 17.21
C PRO A 130 1.09 3.35 16.56
N TYR A 131 0.99 3.19 15.25
CA TYR A 131 1.39 2.04 14.44
C TYR A 131 1.57 2.45 12.98
N GLY A 132 1.86 1.48 12.11
CA GLY A 132 2.11 1.68 10.68
C GLY A 132 3.59 1.58 10.33
N ILE A 133 3.88 1.62 9.05
CA ILE A 133 5.22 1.51 8.46
C ILE A 133 5.51 2.72 7.56
N VAL A 134 6.73 2.81 7.05
CA VAL A 134 7.09 3.68 5.93
C VAL A 134 7.08 2.83 4.65
N ARG A 135 6.12 3.09 3.77
CA ARG A 135 6.01 2.40 2.49
C ARG A 135 7.00 2.99 1.49
N ILE A 136 7.65 2.09 0.75
CA ILE A 136 8.57 2.40 -0.36
C ILE A 136 8.28 1.49 -1.55
N ASP A 137 8.86 1.81 -2.69
CA ASP A 137 8.97 0.95 -3.87
C ASP A 137 10.36 1.07 -4.50
N THR A 138 10.60 0.47 -5.66
CA THR A 138 11.94 0.51 -6.29
C THR A 138 12.15 1.73 -7.17
N ALA A 139 11.12 2.51 -7.45
CA ALA A 139 11.17 3.69 -8.32
C ALA A 139 11.79 3.44 -9.72
N CYS A 140 11.81 2.19 -10.18
CA CYS A 140 12.30 1.82 -11.51
C CYS A 140 11.28 0.99 -12.28
N GLY A 141 11.20 1.20 -13.60
CA GLY A 141 10.26 0.43 -14.43
C GLY A 141 10.76 -0.98 -14.74
N PRO A 142 9.84 -1.92 -15.08
CA PRO A 142 10.21 -3.26 -15.49
C PRO A 142 11.16 -3.29 -16.69
N SER A 143 11.03 -2.37 -17.65
CA SER A 143 11.90 -2.30 -18.82
C SER A 143 13.36 -1.98 -18.49
N ASP A 144 13.61 -1.16 -17.47
CA ASP A 144 14.96 -0.86 -17.02
C ASP A 144 15.53 -2.02 -16.20
N PHE A 145 14.71 -2.61 -15.36
CA PHE A 145 15.06 -3.80 -14.60
C PHE A 145 15.47 -4.97 -15.52
N LEU A 146 14.71 -5.23 -16.57
CA LEU A 146 14.92 -6.35 -17.52
C LEU A 146 16.18 -6.21 -18.40
N LYS A 147 16.88 -5.08 -18.41
CA LYS A 147 18.17 -4.94 -19.11
C LYS A 147 19.27 -5.81 -18.50
N ASP A 148 19.25 -6.04 -17.21
CA ASP A 148 20.12 -6.94 -16.45
C ASP A 148 19.40 -7.41 -15.18
N PRO A 149 18.45 -8.36 -15.27
CA PRO A 149 17.62 -8.72 -14.13
C PRO A 149 18.40 -9.17 -12.89
N ILE A 150 19.47 -9.94 -13.09
CA ILE A 150 20.30 -10.47 -12.00
C ILE A 150 21.11 -9.34 -11.33
N GLY A 151 21.77 -8.51 -12.14
CA GLY A 151 22.57 -7.39 -11.62
C GLY A 151 21.69 -6.32 -10.99
N ASN A 152 20.55 -6.01 -11.61
CA ASN A 152 19.63 -5.00 -11.10
C ASN A 152 18.94 -5.45 -9.81
N GLN A 153 18.54 -6.74 -9.71
CA GLN A 153 17.98 -7.28 -8.46
C GLN A 153 18.98 -7.15 -7.29
N ARG A 154 20.25 -7.41 -7.54
CA ARG A 154 21.30 -7.23 -6.53
C ARG A 154 21.48 -5.77 -6.13
N LYS A 155 21.49 -4.84 -7.09
CA LYS A 155 21.60 -3.38 -6.80
C LYS A 155 20.40 -2.87 -5.99
N ILE A 156 19.19 -3.30 -6.34
CA ILE A 156 17.98 -2.97 -5.60
C ILE A 156 18.07 -3.51 -4.18
N ALA A 157 18.44 -4.78 -4.00
CA ALA A 157 18.58 -5.39 -2.68
C ALA A 157 19.62 -4.65 -1.81
N GLU A 158 20.74 -4.24 -2.38
CA GLU A 158 21.79 -3.46 -1.70
C GLU A 158 21.27 -2.08 -1.26
N THR A 159 20.51 -1.39 -2.12
CA THR A 159 19.90 -0.09 -1.79
C THR A 159 18.84 -0.24 -0.69
N LEU A 160 17.97 -1.26 -0.77
CA LEU A 160 16.96 -1.51 0.25
C LEU A 160 17.57 -1.98 1.58
N TRP A 161 18.70 -2.68 1.55
CA TRP A 161 19.46 -3.02 2.76
C TRP A 161 19.95 -1.75 3.48
N MET A 162 20.51 -0.77 2.73
CA MET A 162 20.90 0.54 3.28
C MET A 162 19.67 1.31 3.81
N ALA A 163 18.54 1.23 3.12
CA ALA A 163 17.30 1.85 3.57
C ALA A 163 16.82 1.25 4.91
N CYS A 164 17.04 -0.06 5.14
CA CYS A 164 16.74 -0.69 6.42
C CYS A 164 17.60 -0.11 7.56
N GLU A 165 18.89 0.12 7.34
CA GLU A 165 19.74 0.74 8.36
C GLU A 165 19.22 2.13 8.75
N ILE A 166 18.82 2.93 7.77
CA ILE A 166 18.21 4.23 8.01
C ILE A 166 16.92 4.07 8.84
N ALA A 167 16.02 3.18 8.44
CA ALA A 167 14.76 2.99 9.17
C ALA A 167 14.98 2.55 10.62
N GLU A 168 15.95 1.68 10.87
CA GLU A 168 16.33 1.21 12.21
C GLU A 168 16.82 2.36 13.11
N ASP A 169 17.59 3.32 12.55
CA ASP A 169 18.05 4.51 13.28
C ASP A 169 16.89 5.39 13.79
N PHE A 170 15.77 5.43 13.06
CA PHE A 170 14.54 6.13 13.47
C PHE A 170 13.55 5.23 14.24
N GLY A 171 13.86 3.94 14.44
CA GLY A 171 12.96 2.96 15.06
C GLY A 171 11.72 2.71 14.22
N GLU A 172 11.81 2.87 12.89
CA GLU A 172 10.76 2.63 11.93
C GLU A 172 10.92 1.28 11.20
N LYS A 173 9.86 0.84 10.55
CA LYS A 173 9.85 -0.31 9.66
C LYS A 173 9.48 0.13 8.26
N LEU A 174 10.01 -0.58 7.28
CA LEU A 174 9.71 -0.39 5.87
C LEU A 174 8.78 -1.49 5.36
N ALA A 175 7.95 -1.15 4.39
CA ALA A 175 7.28 -2.14 3.55
C ALA A 175 7.46 -1.78 2.07
N ALA A 176 7.83 -2.79 1.28
CA ALA A 176 7.91 -2.69 -0.17
C ALA A 176 6.54 -3.03 -0.78
N GLU A 177 5.94 -2.08 -1.49
CA GLU A 177 4.67 -2.34 -2.16
C GLU A 177 4.87 -3.05 -3.48
N GLY A 178 4.22 -4.19 -3.61
CA GLY A 178 4.33 -5.07 -4.74
C GLY A 178 3.44 -4.68 -5.91
N GLU A 179 3.78 -3.60 -6.63
CA GLU A 179 3.10 -3.22 -7.85
C GLU A 179 3.78 -3.78 -9.10
N ILE A 180 2.98 -4.15 -10.10
CA ILE A 180 3.47 -4.68 -11.39
C ILE A 180 4.28 -3.65 -12.20
N CYS A 181 4.18 -2.37 -11.88
CA CYS A 181 4.90 -1.28 -12.56
C CYS A 181 6.33 -1.09 -12.04
N TRP A 182 6.70 -1.73 -10.92
CA TRP A 182 8.03 -1.57 -10.34
C TRP A 182 8.94 -2.75 -10.64
N GLY A 183 10.06 -2.50 -11.30
CA GLY A 183 11.07 -3.50 -11.62
C GLY A 183 11.69 -4.11 -10.36
N GLY A 184 11.92 -5.42 -10.37
CA GLY A 184 12.35 -6.18 -9.19
C GLY A 184 11.21 -6.57 -8.25
N MET A 185 10.04 -5.96 -8.39
CA MET A 185 8.83 -6.19 -7.58
C MET A 185 7.61 -6.53 -8.43
N GLN A 186 7.76 -6.65 -9.75
CA GLN A 186 6.66 -6.81 -10.72
C GLN A 186 5.93 -8.14 -10.66
N SER A 187 6.38 -9.09 -9.83
CA SER A 187 5.71 -10.36 -9.58
C SER A 187 5.95 -10.88 -8.17
N TRP A 188 5.13 -11.83 -7.72
CA TRP A 188 5.29 -12.48 -6.43
C TRP A 188 6.64 -13.20 -6.27
N ILE A 189 7.21 -13.78 -7.34
CA ILE A 189 8.52 -14.45 -7.32
C ILE A 189 9.65 -13.43 -7.16
N THR A 190 9.64 -12.35 -7.97
CA THR A 190 10.69 -11.33 -7.88
C THR A 190 10.64 -10.59 -6.54
N MET A 191 9.44 -10.41 -5.98
CA MET A 191 9.26 -9.81 -4.66
C MET A 191 9.88 -10.67 -3.56
N VAL A 192 9.61 -11.97 -3.53
CA VAL A 192 10.21 -12.88 -2.53
C VAL A 192 11.73 -12.93 -2.68
N ASP A 193 12.24 -13.08 -3.92
CA ASP A 193 13.70 -13.06 -4.17
C ASP A 193 14.34 -11.76 -3.67
N LEU A 194 13.66 -10.61 -3.84
CA LEU A 194 14.14 -9.32 -3.33
C LEU A 194 14.21 -9.31 -1.80
N LEU A 195 13.12 -9.70 -1.13
CA LEU A 195 13.04 -9.71 0.33
C LEU A 195 14.07 -10.67 0.95
N GLU A 196 14.24 -11.86 0.36
CA GLU A 196 15.26 -12.83 0.78
C GLU A 196 16.69 -12.30 0.59
N ARG A 197 16.96 -11.57 -0.48
CA ARG A 197 18.29 -10.96 -0.73
C ARG A 197 18.62 -9.81 0.20
N VAL A 198 17.61 -9.03 0.59
CA VAL A 198 17.81 -7.95 1.57
C VAL A 198 18.07 -8.54 2.95
N ASP A 199 17.45 -9.68 3.30
CA ASP A 199 17.65 -10.44 4.54
C ASP A 199 17.53 -9.58 5.81
N ARG A 200 16.49 -8.73 5.87
CA ARG A 200 16.17 -7.87 7.03
C ARG A 200 14.68 -7.99 7.38
N PRO A 201 14.16 -9.20 7.69
CA PRO A 201 12.73 -9.47 7.83
C PRO A 201 12.06 -8.73 9.00
N GLU A 202 12.85 -8.25 9.99
CA GLU A 202 12.33 -7.46 11.10
C GLU A 202 12.11 -5.99 10.74
N THR A 203 12.78 -5.50 9.67
CA THR A 203 12.77 -4.09 9.27
C THR A 203 12.05 -3.88 7.94
N LEU A 204 12.29 -4.75 6.93
CA LEU A 204 11.66 -4.68 5.62
C LEU A 204 10.65 -5.82 5.44
N GLY A 205 9.41 -5.47 5.20
CA GLY A 205 8.35 -6.41 4.85
C GLY A 205 7.73 -6.12 3.49
N PHE A 206 6.69 -6.88 3.19
CA PHE A 206 5.84 -6.73 2.02
C PHE A 206 4.58 -5.93 2.41
N GLN A 207 4.24 -4.93 1.62
CA GLN A 207 2.93 -4.33 1.67
C GLN A 207 2.04 -5.03 0.65
N ALA A 208 1.09 -5.79 1.15
CA ALA A 208 0.12 -6.48 0.32
C ALA A 208 -1.02 -5.53 -0.05
N ASP A 209 -1.23 -5.33 -1.34
CA ASP A 209 -2.45 -4.70 -1.87
C ASP A 209 -3.23 -5.70 -2.71
N MET A 210 -4.53 -5.83 -2.45
CA MET A 210 -5.37 -6.82 -3.12
C MET A 210 -5.54 -6.54 -4.61
N ALA A 211 -5.54 -5.25 -5.03
CA ALA A 211 -5.66 -4.90 -6.44
C ALA A 211 -4.39 -5.21 -7.22
N HIS A 212 -3.22 -4.95 -6.63
CA HIS A 212 -1.93 -5.23 -7.27
C HIS A 212 -1.62 -6.73 -7.30
N THR A 213 -1.87 -7.43 -6.21
CA THR A 213 -1.60 -8.88 -6.11
C THR A 213 -2.52 -9.72 -6.98
N LEU A 214 -3.72 -9.24 -7.32
CA LEU A 214 -4.55 -9.88 -8.36
C LEU A 214 -3.83 -9.91 -9.71
N LEU A 215 -3.09 -8.87 -10.07
CA LEU A 215 -2.36 -8.80 -11.32
C LEU A 215 -1.11 -9.70 -11.33
N TYR A 216 -0.56 -10.03 -10.18
CA TYR A 216 0.46 -11.07 -10.07
C TYR A 216 -0.07 -12.44 -10.49
N LEU A 217 -1.33 -12.78 -10.12
CA LEU A 217 -1.95 -14.03 -10.55
C LEU A 217 -2.08 -14.11 -12.07
N LEU A 218 -2.36 -12.97 -12.70
CA LEU A 218 -2.52 -12.86 -14.16
C LEU A 218 -1.17 -12.83 -14.90
N GLY A 219 -0.04 -12.74 -14.18
CA GLY A 219 1.29 -12.65 -14.77
C GLY A 219 1.52 -11.37 -15.56
N TYR A 220 0.89 -10.27 -15.14
CA TYR A 220 1.07 -8.97 -15.79
C TYR A 220 2.51 -8.49 -15.59
N ASN A 221 3.23 -8.13 -16.67
CA ASN A 221 4.66 -7.80 -16.68
C ASN A 221 5.63 -8.96 -16.27
N ALA A 222 5.12 -10.15 -15.96
CA ALA A 222 5.91 -11.35 -15.65
C ALA A 222 5.10 -12.62 -16.01
N PRO A 223 4.86 -12.88 -17.31
CA PRO A 223 4.01 -13.99 -17.76
C PRO A 223 4.54 -15.37 -17.34
N GLU A 224 5.85 -15.51 -17.13
CA GLU A 224 6.50 -16.71 -16.63
C GLU A 224 6.14 -17.06 -15.17
N HIS A 225 5.67 -16.07 -14.39
CA HIS A 225 5.25 -16.23 -13.00
C HIS A 225 3.72 -16.32 -12.82
N ARG A 226 3.00 -16.41 -13.92
CA ARG A 226 1.53 -16.48 -13.95
C ARG A 226 1.01 -17.70 -13.20
N LEU A 227 -0.05 -17.51 -12.43
CA LEU A 227 -0.76 -18.57 -11.71
C LEU A 227 -2.13 -18.87 -12.33
N LEU A 228 -2.78 -17.90 -12.96
CA LEU A 228 -4.03 -18.06 -13.69
C LEU A 228 -3.77 -18.03 -15.20
N PRO A 229 -4.34 -18.93 -16.00
CA PRO A 229 -4.11 -18.97 -17.45
C PRO A 229 -4.63 -17.69 -18.14
N GLU A 230 -4.11 -17.42 -19.31
CA GLU A 230 -4.66 -16.38 -20.18
C GLU A 230 -6.11 -16.70 -20.55
N GLY A 231 -7.01 -15.70 -20.46
CA GLY A 231 -8.43 -15.92 -20.68
C GLY A 231 -9.12 -16.72 -19.56
N PHE A 232 -8.58 -16.69 -18.34
CA PHE A 232 -9.13 -17.40 -17.18
C PHE A 232 -10.66 -17.19 -17.03
N ASP A 233 -11.38 -18.28 -16.86
CA ASP A 233 -12.83 -18.21 -16.57
C ASP A 233 -13.05 -17.83 -15.09
N TRP A 234 -13.44 -16.58 -14.86
CA TRP A 234 -13.69 -16.04 -13.51
C TRP A 234 -14.82 -16.74 -12.74
N LYS A 235 -15.53 -17.69 -13.38
CA LYS A 235 -16.52 -18.54 -12.71
C LYS A 235 -15.90 -19.77 -12.07
N ASP A 236 -14.66 -20.10 -12.40
CA ASP A 236 -13.91 -21.19 -11.77
C ASP A 236 -13.31 -20.72 -10.43
N GLU A 237 -14.19 -20.62 -9.44
CA GLU A 237 -13.85 -20.21 -8.08
C GLU A 237 -12.79 -21.12 -7.43
N ALA A 238 -12.80 -22.43 -7.75
CA ALA A 238 -11.87 -23.38 -7.14
C ALA A 238 -10.45 -23.16 -7.65
N ALA A 239 -10.26 -22.99 -8.95
CA ALA A 239 -8.96 -22.68 -9.52
C ALA A 239 -8.46 -21.28 -9.09
N PHE A 240 -9.38 -20.30 -8.95
CA PHE A 240 -9.02 -18.99 -8.42
C PHE A 240 -8.55 -19.08 -6.97
N ASP A 241 -9.27 -19.81 -6.12
CA ASP A 241 -8.89 -20.03 -4.72
C ASP A 241 -7.51 -20.67 -4.59
N GLU A 242 -7.24 -21.72 -5.37
CA GLU A 242 -5.94 -22.42 -5.35
C GLU A 242 -4.79 -21.47 -5.72
N ALA A 243 -4.95 -20.71 -6.81
CA ALA A 243 -3.95 -19.73 -7.25
C ALA A 243 -3.74 -18.61 -6.21
N TYR A 244 -4.84 -18.09 -5.64
CA TYR A 244 -4.80 -17.02 -4.65
C TYR A 244 -4.15 -17.50 -3.34
N MET A 245 -4.48 -18.71 -2.88
CA MET A 245 -3.84 -19.32 -1.71
C MET A 245 -2.33 -19.49 -1.92
N LYS A 246 -1.92 -20.01 -3.07
CA LYS A 246 -0.49 -20.19 -3.38
C LYS A 246 0.27 -18.86 -3.29
N LEU A 247 -0.28 -17.79 -3.88
CA LEU A 247 0.31 -16.47 -3.83
C LEU A 247 0.37 -15.93 -2.40
N THR A 248 -0.75 -15.97 -1.69
CA THR A 248 -0.85 -15.40 -0.34
C THR A 248 -0.05 -16.19 0.69
N ASP A 249 -0.02 -17.52 0.61
CA ASP A 249 0.80 -18.35 1.51
C ASP A 249 2.30 -18.10 1.31
N THR A 250 2.71 -17.75 0.10
CA THR A 250 4.11 -17.40 -0.19
C THR A 250 4.49 -16.00 0.35
N LEU A 251 3.62 -15.00 0.18
CA LEU A 251 3.93 -13.60 0.53
C LEU A 251 3.53 -13.23 1.96
N ARG A 252 2.55 -13.92 2.56
CA ARG A 252 2.05 -13.61 3.90
C ARG A 252 3.13 -13.61 4.99
N PRO A 253 4.12 -14.53 5.02
CA PRO A 253 5.20 -14.47 6.01
C PRO A 253 6.01 -13.17 5.99
N TRP A 254 6.03 -12.48 4.86
CA TRP A 254 6.70 -11.20 4.67
C TRP A 254 5.80 -9.99 4.91
N THR A 255 4.47 -10.18 4.95
CA THR A 255 3.51 -9.08 4.98
C THR A 255 3.55 -8.34 6.30
N THR A 256 3.80 -7.04 6.25
CA THR A 256 3.85 -6.12 7.40
C THR A 256 2.86 -4.98 7.30
N ASP A 257 2.20 -4.84 6.15
CA ASP A 257 1.14 -3.87 5.89
C ASP A 257 0.14 -4.43 4.89
N PHE A 258 -1.15 -4.06 5.00
CA PHE A 258 -2.18 -4.66 4.18
C PHE A 258 -3.24 -3.66 3.72
N HIS A 259 -3.36 -3.53 2.40
CA HIS A 259 -4.41 -2.76 1.75
C HIS A 259 -5.53 -3.65 1.23
N VAL A 260 -6.74 -3.35 1.66
CA VAL A 260 -7.97 -3.92 1.11
C VAL A 260 -8.34 -3.10 -0.11
N ALA A 261 -8.52 -3.75 -1.24
CA ALA A 261 -8.86 -3.09 -2.50
C ALA A 261 -9.68 -4.02 -3.40
N GLN A 262 -10.32 -3.47 -4.42
CA GLN A 262 -11.02 -4.20 -5.48
C GLN A 262 -10.35 -3.91 -6.82
N ASN A 263 -10.31 -4.93 -7.69
CA ASN A 263 -9.77 -4.80 -9.06
C ASN A 263 -10.63 -5.62 -10.02
N ASP A 264 -10.78 -5.16 -11.25
CA ASP A 264 -11.51 -5.84 -12.32
C ASP A 264 -10.62 -6.69 -13.26
N GLY A 265 -9.35 -6.90 -12.89
CA GLY A 265 -8.36 -7.61 -13.69
C GLY A 265 -7.65 -6.71 -14.70
N THR A 266 -7.78 -5.38 -14.58
CA THR A 266 -7.17 -4.39 -15.48
C THR A 266 -6.19 -3.47 -14.78
N VAL A 267 -5.51 -2.62 -15.56
CA VAL A 267 -4.51 -1.66 -15.11
C VAL A 267 -4.91 -0.24 -15.48
N HIS A 268 -4.34 0.74 -14.76
CA HIS A 268 -4.31 2.15 -15.18
C HIS A 268 -3.08 2.43 -16.05
N GLY A 269 -3.17 3.53 -16.81
CA GLY A 269 -2.05 4.07 -17.58
C GLY A 269 -1.73 3.29 -18.85
N SER A 270 -0.82 3.82 -19.64
CA SER A 270 -0.42 3.29 -20.95
C SER A 270 1.07 2.92 -21.05
N GLY A 271 1.91 3.53 -20.23
CA GLY A 271 3.35 3.25 -20.13
C GLY A 271 3.67 2.08 -19.19
N SER A 272 4.92 1.62 -19.17
CA SER A 272 5.36 0.59 -18.23
C SER A 272 5.41 1.09 -16.79
N HIS A 273 5.71 2.38 -16.58
CA HIS A 273 5.72 3.00 -15.27
C HIS A 273 4.32 3.37 -14.75
N ASP A 274 3.37 3.59 -15.68
CA ASP A 274 2.02 4.01 -15.33
C ASP A 274 1.03 2.85 -15.19
N LYS A 275 1.44 1.63 -15.55
CA LYS A 275 0.59 0.45 -15.49
C LYS A 275 0.60 -0.12 -14.07
N THR A 276 -0.29 0.38 -13.26
CA THR A 276 -0.56 -0.16 -11.92
C THR A 276 -1.94 -0.79 -11.85
N GLY A 277 -2.23 -1.57 -10.83
CA GLY A 277 -3.53 -2.21 -10.64
C GLY A 277 -4.66 -1.18 -10.58
N ARG A 278 -5.72 -1.39 -11.39
CA ARG A 278 -6.89 -0.52 -11.32
C ARG A 278 -7.67 -0.77 -10.03
N HIS A 279 -7.73 0.24 -9.17
CA HIS A 279 -8.60 0.19 -8.01
C HIS A 279 -10.05 0.47 -8.43
N CYS A 280 -10.95 -0.43 -8.05
CA CYS A 280 -12.39 -0.33 -8.28
C CYS A 280 -13.11 -0.02 -6.99
N GLN A 281 -14.33 0.54 -7.07
CA GLN A 281 -15.16 0.72 -5.90
C GLN A 281 -15.46 -0.62 -5.22
N ALA A 282 -15.68 -0.61 -3.90
CA ALA A 282 -15.91 -1.81 -3.10
C ALA A 282 -17.05 -2.71 -3.64
N LYS A 283 -18.06 -2.11 -4.22
CA LYS A 283 -19.23 -2.79 -4.81
C LYS A 283 -19.26 -2.71 -6.34
N ASP A 284 -18.09 -2.59 -6.98
CA ASP A 284 -18.03 -2.58 -8.45
C ASP A 284 -18.51 -3.93 -9.01
N PRO A 285 -19.51 -3.94 -9.91
CA PRO A 285 -20.04 -5.18 -10.47
C PRO A 285 -19.05 -5.94 -11.37
N ASN A 286 -17.99 -5.28 -11.83
CA ASN A 286 -16.91 -5.89 -12.61
C ASN A 286 -15.75 -6.39 -11.74
N GLY A 287 -15.76 -6.05 -10.45
CA GLY A 287 -14.72 -6.48 -9.50
C GLY A 287 -14.57 -7.99 -9.47
N LYS A 288 -13.34 -8.47 -9.40
CA LYS A 288 -12.99 -9.90 -9.44
C LYS A 288 -12.78 -10.50 -8.06
N LEU A 289 -12.73 -9.67 -7.02
CA LEU A 289 -12.45 -10.12 -5.67
C LEU A 289 -13.73 -10.19 -4.84
N ASP A 290 -14.05 -11.37 -4.31
CA ASP A 290 -14.83 -11.46 -3.07
C ASP A 290 -13.93 -10.94 -1.95
N ILE A 291 -14.06 -9.65 -1.66
CA ILE A 291 -13.13 -8.91 -0.80
C ILE A 291 -13.03 -9.58 0.59
N VAL A 292 -14.17 -9.92 1.19
CA VAL A 292 -14.18 -10.49 2.54
C VAL A 292 -13.46 -11.84 2.55
N LYS A 293 -13.81 -12.72 1.63
CA LYS A 293 -13.16 -14.04 1.49
C LYS A 293 -11.66 -13.91 1.23
N ARG A 294 -11.27 -13.06 0.27
CA ARG A 294 -9.87 -12.92 -0.15
C ARG A 294 -9.01 -12.19 0.89
N ALA A 295 -9.54 -11.22 1.60
CA ALA A 295 -8.83 -10.62 2.73
C ALA A 295 -8.50 -11.66 3.81
N GLY A 296 -9.35 -12.66 4.00
CA GLY A 296 -9.11 -13.75 4.94
C GLY A 296 -7.83 -14.54 4.64
N TYR A 297 -7.44 -14.68 3.37
CA TYR A 297 -6.17 -15.35 3.03
C TYR A 297 -4.94 -14.57 3.48
N TRP A 298 -5.01 -13.24 3.54
CA TRP A 298 -3.94 -12.39 4.06
C TRP A 298 -3.94 -12.32 5.59
N LEU A 299 -5.13 -12.34 6.21
CA LEU A 299 -5.31 -12.13 7.65
C LEU A 299 -5.25 -13.41 8.48
N ARG A 300 -5.28 -14.61 7.85
CA ARG A 300 -5.22 -15.87 8.56
C ARG A 300 -3.84 -16.18 9.13
N GLU A 301 -3.80 -16.99 10.16
CA GLU A 301 -2.60 -17.67 10.60
C GLU A 301 -2.15 -18.71 9.58
N GLY A 302 -0.85 -18.95 9.44
CA GLY A 302 -0.28 -19.92 8.53
C GLY A 302 1.13 -20.34 8.91
N GLU A 303 1.73 -21.21 8.13
CA GLU A 303 3.16 -21.53 8.26
C GLU A 303 3.97 -20.23 8.12
N GLY A 304 4.79 -19.89 9.11
CA GLY A 304 5.57 -18.66 9.15
C GLY A 304 5.00 -17.53 10.01
N GLY A 305 3.92 -17.77 10.77
CA GLY A 305 3.50 -16.85 11.82
C GLY A 305 2.10 -16.27 11.67
N MET A 306 1.81 -15.35 12.55
CA MET A 306 0.53 -14.68 12.74
C MET A 306 0.57 -13.31 12.08
N PRO A 307 0.01 -13.08 10.88
CA PRO A 307 0.10 -11.79 10.19
C PRO A 307 -0.38 -10.62 11.05
N HIS A 308 -1.47 -10.80 11.80
CA HIS A 308 -2.01 -9.77 12.68
C HIS A 308 -1.06 -9.34 13.82
N MET A 309 -0.01 -10.10 14.11
CA MET A 309 1.04 -9.69 15.03
C MET A 309 2.01 -8.68 14.42
N ARG A 310 2.03 -8.52 13.10
CA ARG A 310 2.95 -7.65 12.39
C ARG A 310 2.35 -6.28 12.06
N TYR A 311 1.04 -6.18 11.94
CA TYR A 311 0.33 -4.94 11.68
C TYR A 311 -0.97 -4.84 12.48
N ARG A 312 -1.38 -3.62 12.77
CA ARG A 312 -2.49 -3.30 13.69
C ARG A 312 -3.70 -2.72 12.96
N HIS A 313 -3.53 -2.31 11.73
CA HIS A 313 -4.58 -1.75 10.90
C HIS A 313 -4.58 -2.38 9.52
N ILE A 314 -5.68 -2.18 8.82
CA ILE A 314 -5.82 -2.41 7.39
C ILE A 314 -6.33 -1.13 6.76
N CYS A 315 -5.86 -0.82 5.57
CA CYS A 315 -6.24 0.39 4.86
C CYS A 315 -7.04 0.06 3.61
N TRP A 316 -8.10 0.82 3.32
CA TRP A 316 -8.72 0.76 2.01
C TRP A 316 -7.92 1.61 1.03
N ASP A 317 -7.51 1.00 -0.08
CA ASP A 317 -6.90 1.76 -1.17
C ASP A 317 -7.89 2.01 -2.32
N GLY A 318 -8.22 3.29 -2.51
CA GLY A 318 -9.01 3.80 -3.63
C GLY A 318 -8.16 4.59 -4.61
N CYS A 319 -6.91 4.21 -4.81
CA CYS A 319 -5.96 4.94 -5.65
C CYS A 319 -6.55 5.26 -7.02
N MET A 320 -6.39 6.52 -7.45
CA MET A 320 -6.87 7.06 -8.73
C MET A 320 -8.40 7.06 -8.92
N PHE A 321 -9.19 6.98 -7.84
CA PHE A 321 -10.62 7.18 -7.97
C PHE A 321 -10.94 8.58 -8.52
N PRO A 322 -11.92 8.69 -9.46
CA PRO A 322 -12.37 9.99 -9.95
C PRO A 322 -12.93 10.87 -8.83
N ASN A 323 -12.80 12.18 -8.97
CA ASN A 323 -13.33 13.12 -7.97
C ASN A 323 -14.85 12.99 -7.77
N SER A 324 -15.58 12.61 -8.82
CA SER A 324 -17.01 12.34 -8.71
C SER A 324 -17.35 11.16 -7.78
N VAL A 325 -16.46 10.16 -7.71
CA VAL A 325 -16.56 9.02 -6.77
C VAL A 325 -16.11 9.46 -5.38
N MET A 326 -14.98 10.16 -5.28
CA MET A 326 -14.40 10.60 -4.01
C MET A 326 -15.32 11.58 -3.26
N ASN A 327 -15.97 12.51 -3.96
CA ASN A 327 -16.87 13.50 -3.37
C ASN A 327 -18.29 12.95 -3.08
N ASN A 328 -18.54 11.68 -3.35
CA ASN A 328 -19.81 11.04 -2.99
C ASN A 328 -19.71 10.40 -1.60
N PRO A 329 -20.47 10.87 -0.59
CA PRO A 329 -20.44 10.30 0.76
C PRO A 329 -20.78 8.81 0.81
N GLN A 330 -21.59 8.30 -0.12
CA GLN A 330 -21.94 6.88 -0.17
C GLN A 330 -20.73 5.99 -0.48
N THR A 331 -19.78 6.47 -1.28
CA THR A 331 -18.52 5.74 -1.54
C THR A 331 -17.81 5.37 -0.24
N TRP A 332 -17.72 6.31 0.69
CA TRP A 332 -17.02 6.12 1.97
C TRP A 332 -17.77 5.17 2.90
N ASN A 333 -19.10 5.23 2.90
CA ASN A 333 -19.91 4.28 3.67
C ASN A 333 -19.86 2.87 3.07
N ASP A 334 -19.81 2.72 1.75
CA ASP A 334 -19.65 1.42 1.09
C ASP A 334 -18.28 0.81 1.39
N ILE A 335 -17.23 1.61 1.33
CA ILE A 335 -15.87 1.21 1.74
C ILE A 335 -15.86 0.75 3.21
N LEU A 336 -16.36 1.59 4.10
CA LEU A 336 -16.39 1.29 5.53
C LEU A 336 -17.20 0.03 5.84
N SER A 337 -18.35 -0.15 5.19
CA SER A 337 -19.16 -1.37 5.32
C SER A 337 -18.36 -2.62 4.96
N THR A 338 -17.65 -2.59 3.84
CA THR A 338 -16.80 -3.71 3.40
C THR A 338 -15.66 -3.97 4.39
N MET A 339 -15.01 -2.92 4.89
CA MET A 339 -13.94 -3.05 5.88
C MET A 339 -14.44 -3.61 7.22
N ILE A 340 -15.66 -3.23 7.63
CA ILE A 340 -16.32 -3.81 8.81
C ILE A 340 -16.58 -5.30 8.60
N ASP A 341 -17.05 -5.70 7.43
CA ASP A 341 -17.30 -7.11 7.12
C ASP A 341 -16.01 -7.93 7.14
N VAL A 342 -14.90 -7.39 6.61
CA VAL A 342 -13.56 -8.01 6.71
C VAL A 342 -13.16 -8.17 8.17
N ARG A 343 -13.26 -7.11 9.00
CA ARG A 343 -12.92 -7.17 10.43
C ARG A 343 -13.80 -8.14 11.21
N ASN A 344 -15.09 -8.19 10.90
CA ASN A 344 -16.00 -9.11 11.57
C ASN A 344 -15.69 -10.58 11.26
N ALA A 345 -15.30 -10.86 10.01
CA ALA A 345 -14.98 -12.22 9.56
C ALA A 345 -13.60 -12.69 10.02
N HIS A 346 -12.60 -11.82 10.02
CA HIS A 346 -11.19 -12.20 10.17
C HIS A 346 -10.43 -11.45 11.27
N GLY A 347 -11.10 -10.56 11.97
CA GLY A 347 -10.49 -9.74 13.01
C GLY A 347 -10.27 -10.48 14.33
N TRP A 348 -9.65 -9.74 15.26
CA TRP A 348 -9.30 -10.26 16.59
C TRP A 348 -9.58 -9.24 17.69
N HIS A 349 -9.42 -9.70 18.94
CA HIS A 349 -9.45 -8.88 20.13
C HIS A 349 -8.06 -8.75 20.72
N GLU A 350 -7.80 -7.63 21.33
CA GLU A 350 -6.76 -7.44 22.33
C GLU A 350 -7.32 -7.34 23.72
#